data_1197a7ce7c82057468147add37400539
#
_entry.id   1197a7ce7c82057468147add37400539
#
_cell.length_a   1.000
_cell.length_b   1.000
_cell.length_c   1.000
_cell.angle_alpha   90.00
_cell.angle_beta   90.00
_cell.angle_gamma   90.00
#
_symmetry.space_group_name_H-M   'P 1'
#
loop_
_entity.id
_entity.type
_entity.pdbx_description
1 polymer ?
#
loop_
_entity_poly.entity_id
_entity_poly.type
_entity_poly.pdbx_seq_one_letter_code
_entity_poly.pdbx_strand_id
1 'polypeptide(L)'
;NKIRINWNLQCEIDQKKDDCRREAPHCHITRNGVRVAQVWLNPVIIESGHSLDRNEIDLVIKTVSENRFELEEQYEYNKEYGADY
;
A
#
# COMPACT_ATOMS: atom_id res chain seq x y z
N ASN A 1 -3.78 8.67 -5.90
CA ASN A 1 -2.97 8.10 -4.84
C ASN A 1 -2.44 6.71 -5.13
N LYS A 2 -2.04 6.52 -6.36
CA LYS A 2 -1.40 5.29 -6.80
C LYS A 2 0.03 5.59 -7.15
N ILE A 3 0.94 4.74 -6.71
CA ILE A 3 2.36 4.84 -7.02
C ILE A 3 2.72 3.64 -7.86
N ARG A 4 3.30 3.88 -9.03
CA ARG A 4 3.69 2.79 -9.92
C ARG A 4 4.99 2.14 -9.42
N ILE A 5 4.96 0.82 -9.35
CA ILE A 5 6.13 0.03 -8.95
C ILE A 5 6.86 -0.47 -10.20
N ASN A 6 6.13 -1.07 -11.13
CA ASN A 6 6.67 -1.47 -12.43
C ASN A 6 5.52 -1.45 -13.47
N TRP A 7 5.73 -2.10 -14.61
CA TRP A 7 4.77 -2.01 -15.73
C TRP A 7 3.37 -2.56 -15.38
N ASN A 8 3.25 -3.48 -14.41
CA ASN A 8 1.95 -4.06 -14.03
C ASN A 8 1.65 -4.04 -12.54
N LEU A 9 2.56 -3.52 -11.72
CA LEU A 9 2.34 -3.42 -10.26
C LEU A 9 2.19 -1.97 -9.84
N GLN A 10 1.24 -1.72 -8.95
CA GLN A 10 0.99 -0.41 -8.35
C GLN A 10 0.79 -0.56 -6.86
N CYS A 11 1.08 0.52 -6.13
CA CYS A 11 0.80 0.64 -4.71
C CYS A 11 -0.33 1.64 -4.52
N GLU A 12 -1.29 1.32 -3.68
CA GLU A 12 -2.40 2.24 -3.40
C GLU A 12 -2.84 2.18 -1.94
N ILE A 13 -3.39 3.28 -1.45
CA ILE A 13 -3.93 3.41 -0.10
C ILE A 13 -5.44 3.27 -0.16
N ASP A 14 -6.03 2.61 0.83
CA ASP A 14 -7.48 2.53 0.98
C ASP A 14 -8.08 3.93 1.04
N GLN A 15 -9.19 4.14 0.34
CA GLN A 15 -9.85 5.44 0.26
C GLN A 15 -10.96 5.62 1.29
N LYS A 16 -11.44 4.54 1.89
CA LYS A 16 -12.52 4.59 2.86
C LYS A 16 -11.97 4.84 4.26
N LYS A 17 -12.63 5.74 5.00
CA LYS A 17 -12.25 6.06 6.39
C LYS A 17 -12.18 4.81 7.27
N ASP A 18 -13.19 3.96 7.18
CA ASP A 18 -13.28 2.78 8.05
C ASP A 18 -12.13 1.82 7.82
N ASP A 19 -11.73 1.64 6.57
CA ASP A 19 -10.61 0.76 6.26
C ASP A 19 -9.30 1.30 6.84
N CYS A 20 -9.13 2.63 6.80
CA CYS A 20 -7.94 3.27 7.35
C CYS A 20 -7.93 3.28 8.89
N ARG A 21 -9.10 3.26 9.53
CA ARG A 21 -9.20 3.33 11.00
C ARG A 21 -9.02 1.98 11.69
N ARG A 22 -9.21 0.89 10.97
CA ARG A 22 -9.20 -0.46 11.54
C ARG A 22 -7.80 -1.00 11.81
N GLU A 23 -6.82 -0.54 11.08
CA GLU A 23 -5.48 -1.13 11.10
C GLU A 23 -4.42 -0.06 11.14
N ALA A 24 -3.19 -0.48 11.43
CA ALA A 24 -2.03 0.39 11.33
C ALA A 24 -1.82 0.81 9.87
N PRO A 25 -1.07 1.90 9.63
CA PRO A 25 -0.82 2.36 8.26
C PRO A 25 -0.26 1.28 7.35
N HIS A 26 -0.90 1.12 6.20
CA HIS A 26 -0.51 0.11 5.21
C HIS A 26 -0.93 0.56 3.82
N CYS A 27 -0.40 -0.13 2.80
CA CYS A 27 -0.85 0.05 1.43
C CYS A 27 -1.09 -1.33 0.81
N HIS A 28 -1.81 -1.33 -0.31
CA HIS A 28 -2.09 -2.54 -1.06
C HIS A 28 -1.30 -2.51 -2.36
N ILE A 29 -0.76 -3.65 -2.73
CA ILE A 29 -0.09 -3.82 -4.02
C ILE A 29 -1.07 -4.50 -4.95
N THR A 30 -1.29 -3.91 -6.13
CA THR A 30 -2.19 -4.48 -7.12
C THR A 30 -1.42 -4.83 -8.39
N ARG A 31 -1.81 -5.95 -8.99
CA ARG A 31 -1.32 -6.37 -10.31
C ARG A 31 -2.51 -6.33 -11.26
N ASN A 32 -2.45 -5.41 -12.23
CA ASN A 32 -3.56 -5.21 -13.17
C ASN A 32 -4.90 -5.03 -12.46
N GLY A 33 -4.89 -4.26 -11.37
CA GLY A 33 -6.10 -3.97 -10.61
C GLY A 33 -6.49 -5.01 -9.57
N VAL A 34 -5.79 -6.13 -9.47
CA VAL A 34 -6.08 -7.20 -8.50
C VAL A 34 -5.09 -7.10 -7.34
N ARG A 35 -5.60 -7.09 -6.11
CA ARG A 35 -4.75 -7.04 -4.91
C ARG A 35 -3.96 -8.34 -4.77
N VAL A 36 -2.63 -8.21 -4.69
CA VAL A 36 -1.73 -9.36 -4.57
C VAL A 36 -0.88 -9.31 -3.32
N ALA A 37 -0.85 -8.18 -2.60
CA ALA A 37 -0.07 -8.05 -1.37
C ALA A 37 -0.56 -6.88 -0.54
N GLN A 38 -0.27 -6.93 0.75
CA GLN A 38 -0.45 -5.81 1.68
C GLN A 38 0.90 -5.51 2.31
N VAL A 39 1.23 -4.23 2.43
CA VAL A 39 2.51 -3.78 2.96
C VAL A 39 2.29 -2.81 4.09
N TRP A 40 2.81 -3.12 5.26
CA TRP A 40 2.81 -2.22 6.40
C TRP A 40 3.82 -1.11 6.16
N LEU A 41 3.55 0.08 6.65
CA LEU A 41 4.39 1.25 6.34
C LEU A 41 5.41 1.59 7.42
N ASN A 42 5.25 1.10 8.64
CA ASN A 42 6.16 1.45 9.72
C ASN A 42 6.28 0.31 10.73
N PRO A 43 7.28 -0.56 10.60
CA PRO A 43 8.28 -0.61 9.51
C PRO A 43 7.67 -1.14 8.21
N VAL A 44 8.41 -0.99 7.12
CA VAL A 44 7.95 -1.51 5.81
C VAL A 44 8.13 -3.02 5.78
N ILE A 45 7.00 -3.72 5.84
CA ILE A 45 6.97 -5.19 5.87
C ILE A 45 5.83 -5.67 4.97
N ILE A 46 6.13 -6.61 4.09
CA ILE A 46 5.12 -7.26 3.27
C ILE A 46 4.44 -8.35 4.10
N GLU A 47 3.12 -8.30 4.22
CA GLU A 47 2.38 -9.29 4.98
C GLU A 47 2.47 -10.66 4.30
N SER A 48 2.48 -11.72 5.10
CA SER A 48 2.52 -13.09 4.58
C SER A 48 1.27 -13.40 3.75
N GLY A 49 1.37 -14.40 2.87
CA GLY A 49 0.25 -14.79 2.02
C GLY A 49 0.16 -14.02 0.71
N HIS A 50 1.18 -13.22 0.39
CA HIS A 50 1.21 -12.45 -0.86
C HIS A 50 1.51 -13.34 -2.08
N SER A 51 1.23 -12.81 -3.27
CA SER A 51 1.49 -13.47 -4.55
C SER A 51 2.58 -12.75 -5.35
N LEU A 52 3.72 -12.45 -4.71
CA LEU A 52 4.84 -11.77 -5.34
C LEU A 52 6.03 -12.71 -5.45
N ASP A 53 6.80 -12.61 -6.54
CA ASP A 53 8.06 -13.33 -6.66
C ASP A 53 9.21 -12.54 -5.99
N ARG A 54 10.40 -13.13 -5.95
CA ARG A 54 11.56 -12.55 -5.27
C ARG A 54 11.90 -11.16 -5.81
N ASN A 55 11.93 -11.00 -7.13
CA ASN A 55 12.27 -9.71 -7.74
C ASN A 55 11.20 -8.66 -7.45
N GLU A 56 9.95 -9.07 -7.46
CA GLU A 56 8.83 -8.17 -7.13
C GLU A 56 8.87 -7.74 -5.66
N ILE A 57 9.21 -8.64 -4.76
CA ILE A 57 9.36 -8.31 -3.34
C ILE A 57 10.39 -7.20 -3.15
N ASP A 58 11.57 -7.36 -3.75
CA ASP A 58 12.63 -6.38 -3.62
C ASP A 58 12.21 -5.02 -4.17
N LEU A 59 11.54 -5.01 -5.32
CA LEU A 59 11.09 -3.80 -5.96
C LEU A 59 9.99 -3.11 -5.15
N VAL A 60 9.06 -3.89 -4.59
CA VAL A 60 7.99 -3.36 -3.74
C VAL A 60 8.57 -2.72 -2.49
N ILE A 61 9.48 -3.40 -1.80
CA ILE A 61 10.10 -2.87 -0.59
C ILE A 61 10.83 -1.57 -0.90
N LYS A 62 11.60 -1.54 -1.97
CA LYS A 62 12.34 -0.35 -2.37
C LYS A 62 11.39 0.82 -2.64
N THR A 63 10.37 0.60 -3.48
CA THR A 63 9.46 1.66 -3.89
C THR A 63 8.62 2.17 -2.72
N VAL A 64 8.09 1.27 -1.89
CA VAL A 64 7.29 1.66 -0.73
C VAL A 64 8.16 2.42 0.27
N SER A 65 9.39 1.96 0.51
CA SER A 65 10.30 2.64 1.44
C SER A 65 10.64 4.05 0.97
N GLU A 66 10.87 4.22 -0.32
CA GLU A 66 11.18 5.53 -0.91
C GLU A 66 10.00 6.51 -0.82
N ASN A 67 8.79 5.99 -0.79
CA ASN A 67 7.57 6.81 -0.76
C ASN A 67 6.84 6.73 0.58
N ARG A 68 7.48 6.22 1.62
CA ARG A 68 6.84 5.93 2.89
C ARG A 68 6.15 7.13 3.52
N PHE A 69 6.81 8.28 3.56
CA PHE A 69 6.22 9.45 4.20
C PHE A 69 4.98 9.94 3.47
N GLU A 70 5.02 9.96 2.15
CA GLU A 70 3.86 10.35 1.35
C GLU A 70 2.71 9.37 1.54
N LEU A 71 3.01 8.07 1.60
CA LEU A 71 1.99 7.04 1.81
C LEU A 71 1.36 7.14 3.19
N GLU A 72 2.17 7.36 4.23
CA GLU A 72 1.65 7.54 5.58
C GLU A 72 0.78 8.79 5.68
N GLU A 73 1.21 9.88 5.05
CA GLU A 73 0.47 11.13 5.02
C GLU A 73 -0.88 10.94 4.34
N GLN A 74 -0.90 10.24 3.21
CA GLN A 74 -2.14 9.94 2.50
C GLN A 74 -3.04 9.02 3.32
N TYR A 75 -2.46 8.05 4.02
CA TYR A 75 -3.21 7.17 4.90
C TYR A 75 -3.91 7.96 6.01
N GLU A 76 -3.19 8.87 6.67
CA GLU A 76 -3.75 9.70 7.73
C GLU A 76 -4.82 10.64 7.19
N TYR A 77 -4.60 11.19 5.99
CA TYR A 77 -5.61 12.03 5.34
C TYR A 77 -6.89 11.22 5.08
N ASN A 78 -6.78 10.03 4.54
CA ASN A 78 -7.94 9.19 4.25
C ASN A 78 -8.65 8.71 5.52
N LYS A 79 -7.90 8.52 6.60
CA LYS A 79 -8.45 8.17 7.91
C LYS A 79 -9.38 9.27 8.42
N GLU A 80 -9.09 10.52 8.11
CA GLU A 80 -9.87 11.68 8.55
C GLU A 80 -10.92 12.08 7.52
N TYR A 81 -10.58 12.10 6.25
CA TYR A 81 -11.38 12.68 5.17
C TYR A 81 -11.74 11.70 4.06
N GLY A 82 -11.49 10.42 4.24
CA GLY A 82 -11.78 9.44 3.21
C GLY A 82 -13.27 9.21 2.97
N ALA A 83 -13.58 8.34 2.02
CA ALA A 83 -14.95 8.00 1.66
C ALA A 83 -15.69 7.37 2.85
N ASP A 84 -16.99 7.63 2.95
CA ASP A 84 -17.80 7.38 4.13
C ASP A 84 -18.94 6.38 3.83
N TYR A 85 -18.60 5.27 3.17
CA TYR A 85 -19.64 4.28 2.84
C TYR A 85 -19.18 2.82 2.98
#